data_92c253e95ca294f6403ccc0098044b14
#
_entry.id   92c253e95ca294f6403ccc0098044b14
#
_cell.length_a   1.000
_cell.length_b   1.000
_cell.length_c   1.000
_cell.angle_alpha   90.00
_cell.angle_beta   90.00
_cell.angle_gamma   90.00
#
_symmetry.space_group_name_H-M   'P 1'
#
loop_
_entity.id
_entity.type
_entity.pdbx_description
1 polymer ?
#
loop_
_entity_poly.entity_id
_entity_poly.type
_entity_poly.pdbx_seq_one_letter_code
_entity_poly.pdbx_strand_id
1 'polypeptide(L)'
;ISERMPFPGPGLAVRIIGEVTPEKVEVARESCHVVEEELEEYEPWQAFAAVIGKATGVKGDNRVHGWVVAVRSVESRDGMTARAQEIDWDTLQRIQSRITGENDNVARVVYDVTHKPPATIEYE
;
A
#
# COMPACT_ATOMS: atom_id res chain seq x y z
N ILE A 1 0.42 18.00 2.63
CA ILE A 1 -0.15 17.81 2.54
C ILE A 1 -0.65 17.47 2.75
N SER A 2 -0.25 17.28 3.00
CA SER A 2 -0.90 16.93 3.05
C SER A 2 -2.14 16.94 2.85
N GLU A 3 -2.35 17.63 2.55
CA GLU A 3 -3.72 17.70 2.18
C GLU A 3 -4.12 16.57 1.32
N ARG A 4 -3.21 15.99 0.63
CA ARG A 4 -3.66 14.92 -0.19
C ARG A 4 -3.93 13.67 0.59
N MET A 5 -3.49 13.65 1.81
CA MET A 5 -3.72 12.42 2.54
C MET A 5 -4.15 12.67 3.94
N PRO A 6 -5.21 13.37 4.11
CA PRO A 6 -5.72 13.40 5.47
C PRO A 6 -6.18 12.00 5.77
N PHE A 7 -5.76 11.47 6.87
CA PHE A 7 -6.20 10.18 7.23
C PHE A 7 -7.02 10.23 8.44
N PRO A 8 -8.19 10.80 8.40
CA PRO A 8 -9.13 10.40 9.41
C PRO A 8 -9.51 8.96 9.11
N GLY A 9 -10.14 8.33 10.07
CA GLY A 9 -10.52 6.96 9.93
C GLY A 9 -11.23 6.61 8.64
N PRO A 10 -12.20 7.42 8.19
CA PRO A 10 -12.89 7.07 6.95
C PRO A 10 -11.98 6.98 5.74
N GLY A 11 -10.98 7.86 5.67
CA GLY A 11 -10.05 7.81 4.56
C GLY A 11 -9.19 6.57 4.58
N LEU A 12 -8.81 6.13 5.76
CA LEU A 12 -7.98 4.94 5.87
C LEU A 12 -8.78 3.68 5.61
N ALA A 13 -10.09 3.70 5.89
CA ALA A 13 -10.92 2.52 5.72
C ALA A 13 -10.98 2.06 4.27
N VAL A 14 -10.85 2.97 3.30
CA VAL A 14 -10.88 2.57 1.89
C VAL A 14 -9.62 1.82 1.48
N ARG A 15 -8.64 1.75 2.37
CA ARG A 15 -7.40 1.03 2.12
C ARG A 15 -7.37 -0.31 2.84
N ILE A 16 -8.55 -0.78 3.26
CA ILE A 16 -8.70 -2.07 3.91
C ILE A 16 -9.83 -2.79 3.22
N ILE A 17 -9.52 -3.93 2.61
CA ILE A 17 -10.55 -4.75 2.00
C ILE A 17 -11.09 -5.68 3.07
N GLY A 18 -12.41 -5.74 3.16
CA GLY A 18 -13.07 -6.56 4.15
C GLY A 18 -13.33 -5.79 5.43
N GLU A 19 -13.42 -6.51 6.53
CA GLU A 19 -13.75 -5.91 7.82
C GLU A 19 -12.65 -4.99 8.28
N VAL A 20 -13.01 -3.80 8.75
CA VAL A 20 -12.05 -2.85 9.29
C VAL A 20 -11.84 -3.19 10.76
N THR A 21 -10.60 -3.54 11.10
CA THR A 21 -10.25 -3.87 12.48
C THR A 21 -9.09 -2.99 12.92
N PRO A 22 -8.89 -2.83 14.24
CA PRO A 22 -7.76 -2.03 14.72
C PRO A 22 -6.41 -2.53 14.19
N GLU A 23 -6.24 -3.84 14.10
CA GLU A 23 -4.99 -4.39 13.61
C GLU A 23 -4.76 -3.99 12.15
N LYS A 24 -5.79 -4.12 11.30
CA LYS A 24 -5.65 -3.75 9.90
C LYS A 24 -5.42 -2.26 9.72
N VAL A 25 -6.08 -1.44 10.54
CA VAL A 25 -5.89 0.00 10.49
C VAL A 25 -4.43 0.35 10.77
N GLU A 26 -3.85 -0.30 11.79
CA GLU A 26 -2.47 -0.02 12.13
C GLU A 26 -1.52 -0.45 11.02
N VAL A 27 -1.76 -1.63 10.43
CA VAL A 27 -0.94 -2.11 9.32
C VAL A 27 -1.03 -1.13 8.14
N ALA A 28 -2.24 -0.68 7.82
CA ALA A 28 -2.42 0.23 6.69
C ALA A 28 -1.73 1.57 6.96
N ARG A 29 -1.84 2.09 8.20
CA ARG A 29 -1.22 3.35 8.55
C ARG A 29 0.29 3.29 8.44
N GLU A 30 0.88 2.26 9.03
CA GLU A 30 2.33 2.12 9.02
C GLU A 30 2.85 1.89 7.61
N SER A 31 2.14 1.08 6.83
CA SER A 31 2.56 0.81 5.47
C SER A 31 2.44 2.03 4.57
N CYS A 32 1.37 2.82 4.74
CA CYS A 32 1.22 4.05 3.98
C CYS A 32 2.34 5.03 4.29
N HIS A 33 2.77 5.09 5.55
CA HIS A 33 3.86 5.97 5.94
C HIS A 33 5.15 5.60 5.18
N VAL A 34 5.44 4.31 5.10
CA VAL A 34 6.62 3.84 4.37
C VAL A 34 6.52 4.23 2.90
N VAL A 35 5.35 4.00 2.30
CA VAL A 35 5.16 4.31 0.89
C VAL A 35 5.35 5.81 0.62
N GLU A 36 4.78 6.64 1.48
CA GLU A 36 4.88 8.08 1.29
C GLU A 36 6.32 8.55 1.39
N GLU A 37 7.08 8.00 2.33
CA GLU A 37 8.47 8.39 2.46
C GLU A 37 9.31 7.92 1.28
N GLU A 38 9.12 6.68 0.87
CA GLU A 38 9.98 6.11 -0.18
C GLU A 38 9.66 6.64 -1.56
N LEU A 39 8.42 7.08 -1.78
CA LEU A 39 8.01 7.53 -3.11
C LEU A 39 7.91 9.04 -3.23
N GLU A 40 8.40 9.78 -2.25
CA GLU A 40 8.30 11.23 -2.28
C GLU A 40 8.93 11.81 -3.54
N GLU A 41 10.08 11.31 -3.93
CA GLU A 41 10.80 11.82 -5.10
C GLU A 41 10.05 11.57 -6.40
N TYR A 42 9.17 10.57 -6.42
CA TYR A 42 8.42 10.24 -7.62
C TYR A 42 7.23 11.16 -7.83
N GLU A 43 6.87 11.96 -6.83
CA GLU A 43 5.79 12.94 -6.91
C GLU A 43 4.51 12.34 -7.49
N PRO A 44 4.01 11.25 -6.93
CA PRO A 44 2.81 10.61 -7.50
C PRO A 44 1.58 11.49 -7.31
N TRP A 45 0.60 11.29 -8.20
CA TRP A 45 -0.73 11.85 -7.98
C TRP A 45 -1.29 11.33 -6.67
N GLN A 46 -1.12 10.03 -6.45
CA GLN A 46 -1.53 9.41 -5.21
C GLN A 46 -0.70 8.14 -5.02
N ALA A 47 -0.23 7.92 -3.81
CA ALA A 47 0.51 6.72 -3.47
C ALA A 47 0.07 6.26 -2.09
N PHE A 48 -0.13 4.95 -1.94
CA PHE A 48 -0.61 4.43 -0.67
C PHE A 48 -0.37 2.93 -0.61
N ALA A 49 -0.69 2.35 0.54
CA ALA A 49 -0.69 0.91 0.75
C ALA A 49 -2.06 0.50 1.24
N ALA A 50 -2.50 -0.68 0.82
CA ALA A 50 -3.80 -1.21 1.21
C ALA A 50 -3.65 -2.62 1.73
N VAL A 51 -4.43 -2.98 2.75
CA VAL A 51 -4.47 -4.35 3.27
C VAL A 51 -5.53 -5.08 2.48
N ILE A 52 -5.13 -6.09 1.71
CA ILE A 52 -6.03 -6.72 0.76
C ILE A 52 -6.36 -8.17 1.06
N GLY A 53 -5.75 -8.76 2.09
CA GLY A 53 -6.06 -10.14 2.44
C GLY A 53 -4.95 -10.74 3.26
N LYS A 54 -4.96 -12.07 3.32
CA LYS A 54 -3.93 -12.82 4.04
C LYS A 54 -3.32 -13.86 3.11
N ALA A 55 -2.07 -14.21 3.40
CA ALA A 55 -1.37 -15.24 2.65
C ALA A 55 -0.27 -15.84 3.52
N THR A 56 0.30 -16.92 3.04
CA THR A 56 1.38 -17.58 3.73
C THR A 56 2.69 -16.88 3.43
N GLY A 57 3.53 -16.77 4.44
CA GLY A 57 4.89 -16.32 4.32
C GLY A 57 5.79 -17.17 5.20
N VAL A 58 7.07 -16.83 5.20
CA VAL A 58 8.05 -17.50 6.05
C VAL A 58 8.83 -16.41 6.77
N LYS A 59 8.89 -16.49 8.09
CA LYS A 59 9.69 -15.58 8.89
C LYS A 59 10.53 -16.40 9.84
N GLY A 60 11.85 -16.23 9.71
CA GLY A 60 12.76 -17.13 10.37
C GLY A 60 12.56 -18.53 9.82
N ASP A 61 12.39 -19.50 10.70
CA ASP A 61 12.15 -20.87 10.30
C ASP A 61 10.68 -21.24 10.27
N ASN A 62 9.79 -20.28 10.50
CA ASN A 62 8.38 -20.57 10.69
C ASN A 62 7.55 -20.07 9.52
N ARG A 63 6.53 -20.88 9.16
CA ARG A 63 5.50 -20.43 8.26
C ARG A 63 4.57 -19.50 9.04
N VAL A 64 4.17 -18.42 8.43
CA VAL A 64 3.24 -17.48 9.05
C VAL A 64 2.09 -17.24 8.10
N HIS A 65 0.94 -16.88 8.65
CA HIS A 65 -0.23 -16.51 7.86
C HIS A 65 -0.52 -15.07 8.21
N GLY A 66 -0.12 -14.15 7.34
CA GLY A 66 -0.18 -12.74 7.65
C GLY A 66 -0.81 -11.92 6.54
N TRP A 67 -0.85 -10.63 6.78
CA TRP A 67 -1.51 -9.70 5.88
C TRP A 67 -0.74 -9.55 4.59
N VAL A 68 -1.48 -9.36 3.49
CA VAL A 68 -0.94 -8.96 2.21
C VAL A 68 -1.20 -7.48 2.07
N VAL A 69 -0.13 -6.73 1.80
CA VAL A 69 -0.22 -5.29 1.59
C VAL A 69 0.06 -5.00 0.13
N ALA A 70 -0.86 -4.29 -0.52
CA ALA A 70 -0.66 -3.87 -1.90
C ALA A 70 -0.21 -2.41 -1.89
N VAL A 71 0.87 -2.13 -2.59
CA VAL A 71 1.39 -0.78 -2.76
C VAL A 71 0.88 -0.27 -4.10
N ARG A 72 0.37 0.94 -4.12
CA ARG A 72 -0.14 1.53 -5.35
C ARG A 72 0.36 2.95 -5.47
N SER A 73 0.88 3.29 -6.63
CA SER A 73 1.33 4.64 -6.93
C SER A 73 0.88 4.94 -8.36
N VAL A 74 0.19 6.07 -8.53
CA VAL A 74 -0.36 6.39 -9.84
C VAL A 74 -0.04 7.82 -10.23
N GLU A 75 0.03 8.04 -11.54
CA GLU A 75 0.09 9.35 -12.16
C GLU A 75 -1.25 9.65 -12.77
N SER A 76 -1.69 10.90 -12.67
CA SER A 76 -2.97 11.29 -13.25
C SER A 76 -2.98 12.79 -13.42
N ARG A 77 -3.84 13.30 -14.30
CA ARG A 77 -4.06 14.71 -14.42
C ARG A 77 -5.36 15.13 -13.78
N ASP A 78 -6.35 14.25 -13.84
CA ASP A 78 -7.70 14.64 -13.45
C ASP A 78 -8.40 13.59 -12.61
N GLY A 79 -7.73 12.48 -12.32
CA GLY A 79 -8.34 11.40 -11.54
C GLY A 79 -9.29 10.51 -12.32
N MET A 80 -9.68 10.91 -13.55
CA MET A 80 -10.58 10.09 -14.35
C MET A 80 -9.85 8.93 -14.98
N THR A 81 -8.62 9.18 -15.43
CA THR A 81 -7.74 8.12 -15.89
C THR A 81 -6.45 8.23 -15.09
N ALA A 82 -5.78 7.11 -14.92
CA ALA A 82 -4.54 7.09 -14.15
C ALA A 82 -3.66 5.96 -14.65
N ARG A 83 -2.37 6.17 -14.57
CA ARG A 83 -1.40 5.15 -14.95
C ARG A 83 -0.65 4.70 -13.70
N ALA A 84 -0.48 3.39 -13.58
CA ALA A 84 0.40 2.87 -12.53
C ALA A 84 1.79 3.44 -12.79
N GLN A 85 2.40 4.01 -11.75
CA GLN A 85 3.68 4.68 -11.89
C GLN A 85 4.79 3.65 -11.93
N GLU A 86 5.72 3.85 -12.83
CA GLU A 86 6.88 2.98 -12.94
C GLU A 86 7.86 3.33 -11.82
N ILE A 87 8.13 2.36 -10.94
CA ILE A 87 8.97 2.57 -9.77
C ILE A 87 10.20 1.71 -9.91
N ASP A 88 11.35 2.28 -9.61
CA ASP A 88 12.61 1.57 -9.66
C ASP A 88 12.56 0.33 -8.77
N TRP A 89 13.11 -0.79 -9.28
CA TRP A 89 13.05 -2.05 -8.56
C TRP A 89 13.67 -1.95 -7.17
N ASP A 90 14.80 -1.25 -7.06
CA ASP A 90 15.44 -1.12 -5.76
C ASP A 90 14.57 -0.38 -4.76
N THR A 91 13.82 0.61 -5.24
CA THR A 91 12.89 1.34 -4.38
C THR A 91 11.76 0.43 -3.92
N LEU A 92 11.21 -0.37 -4.85
CA LEU A 92 10.16 -1.33 -4.47
C LEU A 92 10.68 -2.34 -3.45
N GLN A 93 11.93 -2.77 -3.59
CA GLN A 93 12.50 -3.70 -2.63
C GLN A 93 12.68 -3.06 -1.26
N ARG A 94 13.07 -1.78 -1.22
CA ARG A 94 13.17 -1.09 0.05
C ARG A 94 11.80 -0.97 0.72
N ILE A 95 10.77 -0.68 -0.07
CA ILE A 95 9.43 -0.55 0.47
C ILE A 95 8.98 -1.87 1.10
N GLN A 96 9.12 -2.99 0.38
CA GLN A 96 8.67 -4.25 0.95
C GLN A 96 9.51 -4.66 2.15
N SER A 97 10.81 -4.38 2.10
CA SER A 97 11.67 -4.72 3.22
C SER A 97 11.31 -3.94 4.48
N ARG A 98 10.99 -2.65 4.31
CA ARG A 98 10.58 -1.84 5.45
C ARG A 98 9.22 -2.28 5.98
N ILE A 99 8.26 -2.53 5.09
CA ILE A 99 6.91 -2.89 5.54
C ILE A 99 6.94 -4.22 6.27
N THR A 100 7.59 -5.23 5.69
CA THR A 100 7.62 -6.54 6.34
C THR A 100 8.50 -6.56 7.58
N GLY A 101 9.54 -5.72 7.60
CA GLY A 101 10.44 -5.68 8.74
C GLY A 101 9.90 -4.88 9.91
N GLU A 102 9.10 -3.85 9.62
CA GLU A 102 8.56 -3.00 10.68
C GLU A 102 7.24 -3.54 11.23
N ASN A 103 6.64 -4.52 10.54
CA ASN A 103 5.38 -5.07 11.00
C ASN A 103 5.39 -6.59 10.82
N ASP A 104 5.47 -7.31 11.94
CA ASP A 104 5.58 -8.76 11.91
C ASP A 104 4.34 -9.45 11.37
N ASN A 105 3.21 -8.74 11.32
CA ASN A 105 1.96 -9.33 10.87
C ASN A 105 1.78 -9.28 9.35
N VAL A 106 2.70 -8.62 8.64
CA VAL A 106 2.64 -8.55 7.18
C VAL A 106 3.50 -9.67 6.61
N ALA A 107 2.89 -10.51 5.79
CA ALA A 107 3.56 -11.67 5.21
C ALA A 107 4.02 -11.41 3.78
N ARG A 108 3.43 -10.44 3.08
CA ARG A 108 3.74 -10.24 1.67
C ARG A 108 3.37 -8.85 1.23
N VAL A 109 4.19 -8.27 0.36
CA VAL A 109 3.91 -6.97 -0.25
C VAL A 109 3.88 -7.17 -1.76
N VAL A 110 2.86 -6.60 -2.41
CA VAL A 110 2.74 -6.64 -3.87
C VAL A 110 2.61 -5.20 -4.39
N TYR A 111 2.94 -4.99 -5.65
CA TYR A 111 2.78 -3.69 -6.28
C TYR A 111 1.70 -3.78 -7.34
N ASP A 112 0.70 -2.90 -7.26
CA ASP A 112 -0.43 -2.91 -8.18
C ASP A 112 -0.05 -2.15 -9.45
N VAL A 113 0.04 -2.86 -10.55
CA VAL A 113 0.48 -2.31 -11.84
C VAL A 113 -0.67 -1.95 -12.76
N THR A 114 -1.91 -2.00 -12.27
CA THR A 114 -3.08 -1.84 -13.13
C THR A 114 -3.44 -0.36 -13.28
N HIS A 115 -3.58 0.07 -14.52
CA HIS A 115 -4.01 1.45 -14.81
C HIS A 115 -5.51 1.61 -14.59
N LYS A 116 -5.94 2.85 -14.50
CA LYS A 116 -7.36 3.17 -14.50
C LYS A 116 -7.71 3.80 -15.85
N PRO A 117 -8.58 3.20 -16.67
CA PRO A 117 -9.23 1.91 -16.46
C PRO A 117 -8.29 0.77 -16.74
N PRO A 118 -8.57 -0.47 -16.36
CA PRO A 118 -9.85 -0.95 -15.84
C PRO A 118 -9.98 -0.87 -14.32
N ALA A 119 -8.90 -0.65 -13.59
CA ALA A 119 -8.99 -0.57 -12.14
C ALA A 119 -9.40 0.83 -11.70
N THR A 120 -9.83 0.97 -10.45
CA THR A 120 -9.96 2.26 -9.82
C THR A 120 -8.62 2.63 -9.21
N ILE A 121 -8.48 3.87 -8.73
CA ILE A 121 -7.26 4.26 -8.05
C ILE A 121 -7.23 3.60 -6.68
N GLU A 122 -8.26 3.83 -5.86
CA GLU A 122 -8.37 3.19 -4.56
C GLU A 122 -8.99 1.81 -4.69
N TYR A 123 -8.86 1.01 -3.65
CA TYR A 123 -9.36 -0.37 -3.64
C TYR A 123 -10.81 -0.49 -3.19
N GLU A 124 -11.33 0.50 -2.50
CA GLU A 124 -12.71 0.46 -2.04
C GLU A 124 -13.47 1.73 -2.37
#